data_4372852b5ac3e4b38dbc96987cc687b7
#
_entry.id   4372852b5ac3e4b38dbc96987cc687b7
#
_cell.length_a   1.000
_cell.length_b   1.000
_cell.length_c   1.000
_cell.angle_alpha   90.00
_cell.angle_beta   90.00
_cell.angle_gamma   90.00
#
_symmetry.space_group_name_H-M   'P 1'
#
loop_
_entity.id
_entity.type
_entity.pdbx_description
1 polymer ?
#
loop_
_entity_poly.entity_id
_entity_poly.type
_entity_poly.pdbx_seq_one_letter_code
_entity_poly.pdbx_strand_id
1 'polypeptide(L)'
;MNFINRFILILLLVIFTSCSKEKLKESVIKEKSLDGQVLEAYTEGLDSLRGGDILFAAKKFNEAEMLFPQSQWAPKSALMAAYSYYSQDYLDDAIAELDRFLKVYPLSKNTDYALYLLANSYYEKIVDEKKDLQSILLAKKNFNKVIINFPNTEYALDSEFKIDLINDILASKEMYIGRYYFDRKKWIPAINRFRTV
;
A
#
# COMPACT_ATOMS: atom_id res chain seq x y z
N MET A 1 -69.78 -41.94 29.66
CA MET A 1 -68.40 -41.38 29.43
C MET A 1 -68.10 -40.54 30.64
N ASN A 2 -67.24 -41.08 31.55
CA ASN A 2 -67.15 -40.70 32.95
C ASN A 2 -66.50 -39.28 33.10
N PHE A 3 -67.07 -38.57 34.09
CA PHE A 3 -66.62 -37.22 34.49
C PHE A 3 -65.07 -37.11 34.64
N ILE A 4 -64.46 -38.18 35.11
CA ILE A 4 -63.05 -38.36 35.32
C ILE A 4 -62.28 -38.26 33.99
N ASN A 5 -62.79 -38.86 32.90
CA ASN A 5 -62.11 -38.78 31.56
C ASN A 5 -62.15 -37.37 30.93
N ARG A 6 -63.19 -36.61 31.22
CA ARG A 6 -63.26 -35.21 30.76
C ARG A 6 -62.28 -34.32 31.53
N PHE A 7 -62.13 -34.62 32.85
CA PHE A 7 -61.15 -33.85 33.65
C PHE A 7 -59.73 -34.14 33.29
N ILE A 8 -59.37 -35.38 32.94
CA ILE A 8 -58.07 -35.78 32.46
C ILE A 8 -57.80 -35.17 31.12
N LEU A 9 -58.77 -35.09 30.19
CA LEU A 9 -58.59 -34.47 28.86
C LEU A 9 -58.39 -32.98 28.98
N ILE A 10 -59.04 -32.27 29.87
CA ILE A 10 -58.86 -30.84 30.12
C ILE A 10 -57.47 -30.55 30.75
N LEU A 11 -57.07 -31.43 31.72
CA LEU A 11 -55.75 -31.32 32.35
C LEU A 11 -54.60 -31.52 31.32
N LEU A 12 -54.78 -32.46 30.38
CA LEU A 12 -53.82 -32.74 29.31
C LEU A 12 -53.69 -31.55 28.31
N LEU A 13 -54.81 -30.84 28.06
CA LEU A 13 -54.84 -29.68 27.17
C LEU A 13 -54.13 -28.47 27.78
N VAL A 14 -54.14 -28.31 29.10
CA VAL A 14 -53.46 -27.20 29.79
C VAL A 14 -51.90 -27.36 29.78
N ILE A 15 -51.44 -28.63 29.74
CA ILE A 15 -50.00 -28.91 29.72
C ILE A 15 -49.34 -28.49 28.37
N PHE A 16 -50.09 -28.48 27.27
CA PHE A 16 -49.56 -28.12 25.94
C PHE A 16 -49.50 -26.61 25.67
N THR A 17 -50.02 -25.75 26.56
CA THR A 17 -49.99 -24.30 26.35
C THR A 17 -48.79 -23.60 26.98
N SER A 18 -47.89 -24.35 27.63
CA SER A 18 -46.63 -23.81 28.17
C SER A 18 -45.52 -23.78 27.12
N CYS A 19 -45.84 -23.24 25.94
CA CYS A 19 -44.80 -22.81 25.02
C CYS A 19 -44.30 -21.44 25.51
N SER A 20 -43.33 -21.45 26.42
CA SER A 20 -42.56 -20.27 26.80
C SER A 20 -41.89 -19.75 25.53
N LYS A 21 -42.37 -18.62 24.99
CA LYS A 21 -41.60 -17.80 24.07
C LYS A 21 -40.40 -17.32 24.86
N GLU A 22 -39.29 -18.05 24.78
CA GLU A 22 -37.99 -17.47 25.07
C GLU A 22 -37.87 -16.23 24.20
N LYS A 23 -38.01 -15.06 24.80
CA LYS A 23 -37.52 -13.83 24.18
C LYS A 23 -36.04 -14.05 23.99
N LEU A 24 -35.62 -14.32 22.74
CA LEU A 24 -34.24 -14.19 22.35
C LEU A 24 -33.79 -12.84 22.90
N LYS A 25 -32.94 -12.88 23.93
CA LYS A 25 -32.23 -11.68 24.37
C LYS A 25 -31.45 -11.25 23.16
N GLU A 26 -31.93 -10.20 22.47
CA GLU A 26 -31.10 -9.51 21.44
C GLU A 26 -29.77 -9.28 22.12
N SER A 27 -28.70 -9.83 21.53
CA SER A 27 -27.37 -9.57 22.03
C SER A 27 -27.17 -8.07 21.98
N VAL A 28 -26.85 -7.47 23.11
CA VAL A 28 -26.61 -6.02 23.25
C VAL A 28 -25.39 -5.61 22.41
N ILE A 29 -24.62 -6.57 21.96
CA ILE A 29 -23.47 -6.38 21.04
C ILE A 29 -24.05 -6.35 19.62
N LYS A 30 -24.38 -5.17 19.14
CA LYS A 30 -24.56 -4.93 17.70
C LYS A 30 -23.18 -5.07 17.07
N GLU A 31 -22.93 -6.17 16.37
CA GLU A 31 -21.74 -6.27 15.52
C GLU A 31 -21.74 -5.08 14.56
N LYS A 32 -20.62 -4.34 14.54
CA LYS A 32 -20.43 -3.26 13.60
C LYS A 32 -20.52 -3.84 12.17
N SER A 33 -21.16 -3.14 11.27
CA SER A 33 -21.14 -3.50 9.85
C SER A 33 -19.68 -3.62 9.36
N LEU A 34 -19.44 -4.42 8.33
CA LEU A 34 -18.09 -4.54 7.74
C LEU A 34 -17.52 -3.18 7.37
N ASP A 35 -18.33 -2.30 6.75
CA ASP A 35 -17.90 -0.92 6.45
C ASP A 35 -17.50 -0.14 7.71
N GLY A 36 -18.22 -0.35 8.82
CA GLY A 36 -17.89 0.28 10.10
C GLY A 36 -16.56 -0.21 10.68
N GLN A 37 -16.26 -1.50 10.54
CA GLN A 37 -15.00 -2.10 10.98
C GLN A 37 -13.82 -1.61 10.12
N VAL A 38 -14.01 -1.56 8.80
CA VAL A 38 -13.01 -1.01 7.85
C VAL A 38 -12.71 0.45 8.17
N LEU A 39 -13.74 1.27 8.37
CA LEU A 39 -13.55 2.69 8.70
C LEU A 39 -12.83 2.88 10.03
N GLU A 40 -13.14 2.06 11.04
CA GLU A 40 -12.45 2.08 12.32
C GLU A 40 -10.96 1.75 12.17
N ALA A 41 -10.64 0.62 11.52
CA ALA A 41 -9.26 0.23 11.28
C ALA A 41 -8.50 1.28 10.45
N TYR A 42 -9.12 1.85 9.43
CA TYR A 42 -8.54 2.93 8.63
C TYR A 42 -8.28 4.19 9.46
N THR A 43 -9.21 4.57 10.33
CA THR A 43 -9.07 5.76 11.21
C THR A 43 -7.98 5.54 12.25
N GLU A 44 -7.92 4.36 12.87
CA GLU A 44 -6.82 4.00 13.79
C GLU A 44 -5.46 4.05 13.08
N GLY A 45 -5.40 3.60 11.82
CA GLY A 45 -4.21 3.73 10.99
C GLY A 45 -3.79 5.19 10.78
N LEU A 46 -4.74 6.08 10.48
CA LEU A 46 -4.46 7.52 10.33
C LEU A 46 -3.96 8.16 11.62
N ASP A 47 -4.58 7.84 12.75
CA ASP A 47 -4.19 8.39 14.04
C ASP A 47 -2.79 7.90 14.47
N SER A 48 -2.49 6.63 14.20
CA SER A 48 -1.17 6.06 14.44
C SER A 48 -0.09 6.69 13.54
N LEU A 49 -0.41 6.92 12.27
CA LEU A 49 0.48 7.60 11.33
C LEU A 49 0.80 9.02 11.80
N ARG A 50 -0.21 9.77 12.25
CA ARG A 50 -0.03 11.12 12.83
C ARG A 50 0.76 11.10 14.12
N GLY A 51 0.61 10.04 14.92
CA GLY A 51 1.34 9.82 16.15
C GLY A 51 2.78 9.33 15.96
N GLY A 52 3.18 9.01 14.72
CA GLY A 52 4.53 8.52 14.39
C GLY A 52 4.71 7.01 14.60
N ASP A 53 3.66 6.26 14.95
CA ASP A 53 3.73 4.80 15.03
C ASP A 53 3.41 4.18 13.66
N ILE A 54 4.43 4.18 12.82
CA ILE A 54 4.32 3.81 11.41
C ILE A 54 4.01 2.32 11.20
N LEU A 55 4.63 1.46 12.00
CA LEU A 55 4.42 0.01 11.87
C LEU A 55 3.00 -0.37 12.28
N PHE A 56 2.48 0.26 13.34
CA PHE A 56 1.10 0.04 13.74
C PHE A 56 0.12 0.67 12.72
N ALA A 57 0.44 1.84 12.17
CA ALA A 57 -0.34 2.46 11.10
C ALA A 57 -0.45 1.55 9.88
N ALA A 58 0.67 1.05 9.36
CA ALA A 58 0.70 0.12 8.22
C ALA A 58 -0.09 -1.16 8.52
N LYS A 59 0.05 -1.72 9.73
CA LYS A 59 -0.73 -2.88 10.16
C LYS A 59 -2.25 -2.60 10.12
N LYS A 60 -2.68 -1.44 10.61
CA LYS A 60 -4.10 -1.06 10.64
C LYS A 60 -4.67 -0.79 9.25
N PHE A 61 -3.90 -0.19 8.37
CA PHE A 61 -4.29 -0.06 6.97
C PHE A 61 -4.40 -1.41 6.26
N ASN A 62 -3.47 -2.34 6.50
CA ASN A 62 -3.57 -3.70 5.95
C ASN A 62 -4.76 -4.47 6.54
N GLU A 63 -5.09 -4.28 7.83
CA GLU A 63 -6.29 -4.82 8.45
C GLU A 63 -7.55 -4.30 7.75
N ALA A 64 -7.64 -2.99 7.51
CA ALA A 64 -8.76 -2.37 6.80
C ALA A 64 -8.93 -2.92 5.37
N GLU A 65 -7.84 -3.15 4.63
CA GLU A 65 -7.86 -3.80 3.32
C GLU A 65 -8.41 -5.23 3.40
N MET A 66 -7.93 -6.01 4.38
CA MET A 66 -8.27 -7.43 4.53
C MET A 66 -9.71 -7.65 5.02
N LEU A 67 -10.27 -6.75 5.81
CA LEU A 67 -11.65 -6.84 6.30
C LEU A 67 -12.67 -6.81 5.16
N PHE A 68 -12.46 -6.01 4.13
CA PHE A 68 -13.36 -5.93 2.99
C PHE A 68 -12.61 -5.63 1.68
N PRO A 69 -11.94 -6.64 1.09
CA PRO A 69 -11.06 -6.46 -0.07
C PRO A 69 -11.74 -5.91 -1.33
N GLN A 70 -13.06 -6.09 -1.44
CA GLN A 70 -13.86 -5.62 -2.57
C GLN A 70 -14.42 -4.20 -2.37
N SER A 71 -14.18 -3.59 -1.22
CA SER A 71 -14.66 -2.24 -0.92
C SER A 71 -13.83 -1.18 -1.66
N GLN A 72 -14.41 0.01 -1.81
CA GLN A 72 -13.67 1.18 -2.29
C GLN A 72 -12.54 1.62 -1.33
N TRP A 73 -12.55 1.13 -0.09
CA TRP A 73 -11.54 1.41 0.94
C TRP A 73 -10.28 0.56 0.77
N ALA A 74 -10.41 -0.67 0.22
CA ALA A 74 -9.29 -1.58 0.11
C ALA A 74 -8.08 -0.97 -0.65
N PRO A 75 -8.22 -0.42 -1.88
CA PRO A 75 -7.09 0.20 -2.56
C PRO A 75 -6.56 1.45 -1.83
N LYS A 76 -7.41 2.21 -1.13
CA LYS A 76 -6.95 3.34 -0.34
C LYS A 76 -6.10 2.88 0.84
N SER A 77 -6.55 1.86 1.54
CA SER A 77 -5.87 1.28 2.70
C SER A 77 -4.51 0.68 2.31
N ALA A 78 -4.48 -0.10 1.23
CA ALA A 78 -3.22 -0.66 0.70
C ALA A 78 -2.19 0.45 0.36
N LEU A 79 -2.64 1.53 -0.28
CA LEU A 79 -1.75 2.64 -0.61
C LEU A 79 -1.30 3.40 0.64
N MET A 80 -2.17 3.56 1.64
CA MET A 80 -1.81 4.19 2.92
C MET A 80 -0.82 3.34 3.74
N ALA A 81 -0.90 2.01 3.67
CA ALA A 81 0.10 1.14 4.26
C ALA A 81 1.48 1.37 3.61
N ALA A 82 1.55 1.40 2.29
CA ALA A 82 2.78 1.69 1.55
C ALA A 82 3.33 3.09 1.88
N TYR A 83 2.46 4.10 1.90
CA TYR A 83 2.83 5.46 2.28
C TYR A 83 3.36 5.56 3.72
N SER A 84 2.81 4.79 4.65
CA SER A 84 3.28 4.75 6.03
C SER A 84 4.75 4.32 6.09
N TYR A 85 5.11 3.25 5.41
CA TYR A 85 6.51 2.80 5.31
C TYR A 85 7.41 3.86 4.66
N TYR A 86 6.98 4.42 3.51
CA TYR A 86 7.74 5.45 2.81
C TYR A 86 8.04 6.67 3.68
N SER A 87 7.07 7.14 4.46
CA SER A 87 7.16 8.35 5.27
C SER A 87 8.23 8.32 6.38
N GLN A 88 8.79 7.16 6.66
CA GLN A 88 9.83 6.93 7.67
C GLN A 88 11.03 6.15 7.12
N ASP A 89 11.27 6.28 5.82
CA ASP A 89 12.43 5.68 5.13
C ASP A 89 12.52 4.14 5.19
N TYR A 90 11.40 3.45 5.50
CA TYR A 90 11.30 2.00 5.33
C TYR A 90 11.12 1.66 3.84
N LEU A 91 12.11 2.04 3.03
CA LEU A 91 11.99 2.06 1.57
C LEU A 91 11.79 0.67 0.96
N ASP A 92 12.38 -0.37 1.54
CA ASP A 92 12.20 -1.74 1.05
C ASP A 92 10.77 -2.25 1.28
N ASP A 93 10.19 -1.96 2.43
CA ASP A 93 8.80 -2.31 2.75
C ASP A 93 7.83 -1.48 1.90
N ALA A 94 8.10 -0.20 1.72
CA ALA A 94 7.33 0.67 0.84
C ALA A 94 7.32 0.16 -0.61
N ILE A 95 8.49 -0.22 -1.15
CA ILE A 95 8.62 -0.80 -2.49
C ILE A 95 7.80 -2.09 -2.61
N ALA A 96 7.90 -3.00 -1.63
CA ALA A 96 7.17 -4.26 -1.64
C ALA A 96 5.65 -4.04 -1.66
N GLU A 97 5.14 -3.13 -0.81
CA GLU A 97 3.72 -2.80 -0.75
C GLU A 97 3.22 -2.07 -2.00
N LEU A 98 4.02 -1.18 -2.58
CA LEU A 98 3.68 -0.47 -3.83
C LEU A 98 3.66 -1.41 -5.03
N ASP A 99 4.62 -2.32 -5.14
CA ASP A 99 4.61 -3.36 -6.18
C ASP A 99 3.39 -4.28 -6.04
N ARG A 100 3.02 -4.63 -4.79
CA ARG A 100 1.80 -5.39 -4.50
C ARG A 100 0.55 -4.59 -4.92
N PHE A 101 0.47 -3.32 -4.51
CA PHE A 101 -0.64 -2.43 -4.85
C PHE A 101 -0.85 -2.33 -6.37
N LEU A 102 0.20 -2.06 -7.12
CA LEU A 102 0.13 -1.90 -8.58
C LEU A 102 -0.29 -3.20 -9.28
N LYS A 103 0.00 -4.36 -8.68
CA LYS A 103 -0.40 -5.67 -9.18
C LYS A 103 -1.85 -6.02 -8.85
N VAL A 104 -2.30 -5.69 -7.63
CA VAL A 104 -3.65 -6.05 -7.14
C VAL A 104 -4.70 -5.04 -7.60
N TYR A 105 -4.35 -3.76 -7.66
CA TYR A 105 -5.26 -2.65 -7.98
C TYR A 105 -4.82 -1.84 -9.21
N PRO A 106 -4.59 -2.46 -10.38
CA PRO A 106 -4.03 -1.78 -11.55
C PRO A 106 -4.95 -0.69 -12.12
N LEU A 107 -6.25 -0.74 -11.81
CA LEU A 107 -7.26 0.22 -12.26
C LEU A 107 -7.67 1.21 -11.15
N SER A 108 -6.94 1.28 -10.07
CA SER A 108 -7.20 2.26 -9.01
C SER A 108 -6.99 3.68 -9.52
N LYS A 109 -7.80 4.61 -8.99
CA LYS A 109 -7.67 6.05 -9.30
C LYS A 109 -6.32 6.65 -8.87
N ASN A 110 -5.64 6.00 -7.93
CA ASN A 110 -4.38 6.47 -7.35
C ASN A 110 -3.18 5.67 -7.91
N THR A 111 -3.32 5.01 -9.07
CA THR A 111 -2.23 4.23 -9.68
C THR A 111 -1.08 5.13 -10.14
N ASP A 112 -1.37 6.36 -10.57
CA ASP A 112 -0.41 7.40 -10.89
C ASP A 112 0.45 7.76 -9.69
N TYR A 113 -0.17 8.08 -8.56
CA TYR A 113 0.54 8.38 -7.31
C TYR A 113 1.33 7.18 -6.78
N ALA A 114 0.74 5.97 -6.81
CA ALA A 114 1.43 4.78 -6.37
C ALA A 114 2.71 4.48 -7.19
N LEU A 115 2.63 4.65 -8.52
CA LEU A 115 3.77 4.46 -9.40
C LEU A 115 4.85 5.54 -9.18
N TYR A 116 4.43 6.78 -8.96
CA TYR A 116 5.32 7.89 -8.61
C TYR A 116 6.01 7.66 -7.25
N LEU A 117 5.26 7.21 -6.23
CA LEU A 117 5.82 6.90 -4.91
C LEU A 117 6.81 5.72 -4.98
N LEU A 118 6.54 4.71 -5.81
CA LEU A 118 7.48 3.63 -6.08
C LEU A 118 8.78 4.12 -6.72
N ALA A 119 8.67 5.05 -7.68
CA ALA A 119 9.84 5.65 -8.31
C ALA A 119 10.68 6.46 -7.31
N ASN A 120 10.02 7.25 -6.45
CA ASN A 120 10.68 7.99 -5.37
C ASN A 120 11.34 7.06 -4.35
N SER A 121 10.68 5.95 -3.96
CA SER A 121 11.27 4.98 -3.03
C SER A 121 12.59 4.41 -3.57
N TYR A 122 12.67 4.10 -4.86
CA TYR A 122 13.93 3.71 -5.48
C TYR A 122 14.94 4.85 -5.56
N TYR A 123 14.49 6.08 -5.78
CA TYR A 123 15.34 7.27 -5.86
C TYR A 123 15.97 7.60 -4.51
N GLU A 124 15.19 7.61 -3.45
CA GLU A 124 15.66 7.90 -2.09
C GLU A 124 16.55 6.79 -1.51
N LYS A 125 16.43 5.57 -2.04
CA LYS A 125 17.33 4.46 -1.70
C LYS A 125 18.76 4.63 -2.25
N ILE A 126 19.03 5.66 -3.04
CA ILE A 126 20.36 5.94 -3.58
C ILE A 126 21.20 6.58 -2.48
N VAL A 127 22.05 5.79 -1.79
CA VAL A 127 22.97 6.26 -0.75
C VAL A 127 24.33 6.64 -1.37
N ASP A 128 24.83 5.84 -2.31
CA ASP A 128 26.11 6.07 -2.99
C ASP A 128 25.91 5.96 -4.50
N GLU A 129 25.91 7.10 -5.18
CA GLU A 129 25.74 7.23 -6.63
C GLU A 129 26.71 6.35 -7.44
N LYS A 130 27.86 6.02 -6.87
CA LYS A 130 28.87 5.20 -7.54
C LYS A 130 28.57 3.70 -7.44
N LYS A 131 27.82 3.27 -6.43
CA LYS A 131 27.55 1.87 -6.13
C LYS A 131 26.12 1.45 -6.45
N ASP A 132 25.15 2.32 -6.21
CA ASP A 132 23.72 1.97 -6.25
C ASP A 132 23.09 2.06 -7.64
N LEU A 133 23.80 1.57 -8.65
CA LEU A 133 23.33 1.63 -10.05
C LEU A 133 21.95 1.00 -10.24
N GLN A 134 21.65 -0.08 -9.51
CA GLN A 134 20.37 -0.78 -9.64
C GLN A 134 19.21 0.13 -9.22
N SER A 135 19.32 0.79 -8.06
CA SER A 135 18.29 1.71 -7.56
C SER A 135 18.09 2.88 -8.51
N ILE A 136 19.19 3.46 -9.02
CA ILE A 136 19.17 4.56 -10.03
C ILE A 136 18.38 4.14 -11.28
N LEU A 137 18.67 2.96 -11.84
CA LEU A 137 18.03 2.48 -13.05
C LEU A 137 16.54 2.13 -12.81
N LEU A 138 16.19 1.60 -11.64
CA LEU A 138 14.80 1.30 -11.28
C LEU A 138 14.00 2.57 -11.04
N ALA A 139 14.58 3.58 -10.38
CA ALA A 139 13.98 4.89 -10.24
C ALA A 139 13.67 5.49 -11.61
N LYS A 140 14.67 5.60 -12.48
CA LYS A 140 14.53 6.12 -13.87
C LYS A 140 13.44 5.38 -14.64
N LYS A 141 13.44 4.04 -14.57
CA LYS A 141 12.44 3.19 -15.25
C LYS A 141 11.03 3.52 -14.78
N ASN A 142 10.81 3.67 -13.47
CA ASN A 142 9.47 3.90 -12.92
C ASN A 142 9.02 5.35 -13.13
N PHE A 143 9.91 6.36 -13.04
CA PHE A 143 9.58 7.74 -13.44
C PHE A 143 9.18 7.82 -14.91
N ASN A 144 9.90 7.14 -15.82
CA ASN A 144 9.49 7.07 -17.22
C ASN A 144 8.09 6.46 -17.41
N LYS A 145 7.73 5.45 -16.63
CA LYS A 145 6.37 4.89 -16.66
C LYS A 145 5.32 5.90 -16.21
N VAL A 146 5.62 6.75 -15.20
CA VAL A 146 4.71 7.82 -14.76
C VAL A 146 4.46 8.78 -15.91
N ILE A 147 5.50 9.26 -16.56
CA ILE A 147 5.43 10.22 -17.69
C ILE A 147 4.62 9.63 -18.85
N ILE A 148 4.89 8.38 -19.21
CA ILE A 148 4.23 7.73 -20.36
C ILE A 148 2.75 7.43 -20.08
N ASN A 149 2.44 6.92 -18.89
CA ASN A 149 1.09 6.45 -18.58
C ASN A 149 0.18 7.56 -18.06
N PHE A 150 0.74 8.60 -17.46
CA PHE A 150 0.00 9.67 -16.77
C PHE A 150 0.53 11.07 -17.12
N PRO A 151 0.69 11.43 -18.41
CA PRO A 151 1.45 12.62 -18.85
C PRO A 151 0.85 13.96 -18.39
N ASN A 152 -0.42 13.98 -17.99
CA ASN A 152 -1.13 15.21 -17.61
C ASN A 152 -1.22 15.39 -16.09
N THR A 153 -0.39 14.69 -15.31
CA THR A 153 -0.37 14.78 -13.86
C THR A 153 0.82 15.60 -13.36
N GLU A 154 0.67 16.18 -12.16
CA GLU A 154 1.80 16.83 -11.46
C GLU A 154 2.95 15.84 -11.21
N TYR A 155 2.63 14.56 -11.02
CA TYR A 155 3.62 13.50 -10.85
C TYR A 155 4.47 13.27 -12.09
N ALA A 156 3.91 13.44 -13.29
CA ALA A 156 4.67 13.35 -14.53
C ALA A 156 5.66 14.51 -14.66
N LEU A 157 5.21 15.72 -14.35
CA LEU A 157 6.08 16.90 -14.39
C LEU A 157 7.26 16.78 -13.43
N ASP A 158 7.01 16.38 -12.16
CA ASP A 158 8.11 16.16 -11.22
C ASP A 158 9.01 15.00 -11.64
N SER A 159 8.43 13.95 -12.24
CA SER A 159 9.20 12.81 -12.76
C SER A 159 10.18 13.22 -13.86
N GLU A 160 9.87 14.19 -14.71
CA GLU A 160 10.79 14.76 -15.71
C GLU A 160 12.01 15.38 -15.03
N PHE A 161 11.80 16.23 -14.01
CA PHE A 161 12.90 16.81 -13.23
C PHE A 161 13.76 15.74 -12.53
N LYS A 162 13.12 14.72 -11.96
CA LYS A 162 13.84 13.60 -11.31
C LYS A 162 14.70 12.82 -12.32
N ILE A 163 14.20 12.62 -13.54
CA ILE A 163 14.96 11.96 -14.61
C ILE A 163 16.18 12.78 -15.01
N ASP A 164 16.08 14.10 -15.09
CA ASP A 164 17.21 14.97 -15.39
C ASP A 164 18.30 14.86 -14.32
N LEU A 165 17.89 14.90 -13.02
CA LEU A 165 18.84 14.68 -11.92
C LEU A 165 19.49 13.29 -11.99
N ILE A 166 18.73 12.25 -12.32
CA ILE A 166 19.26 10.89 -12.50
C ILE A 166 20.26 10.84 -13.67
N ASN A 167 19.99 11.54 -14.76
CA ASN A 167 20.90 11.61 -15.90
C ASN A 167 22.22 12.27 -15.49
N ASP A 168 22.19 13.35 -14.71
CA ASP A 168 23.38 14.01 -14.16
C ASP A 168 24.19 13.07 -13.26
N ILE A 169 23.51 12.29 -12.41
CA ILE A 169 24.16 11.26 -11.57
C ILE A 169 24.87 10.22 -12.45
N LEU A 170 24.18 9.70 -13.46
CA LEU A 170 24.75 8.71 -14.38
C LEU A 170 25.94 9.28 -15.17
N ALA A 171 25.84 10.52 -15.67
CA ALA A 171 26.92 11.22 -16.35
C ALA A 171 28.14 11.43 -15.44
N SER A 172 27.91 11.87 -14.20
CA SER A 172 28.95 12.03 -13.17
C SER A 172 29.68 10.73 -12.90
N LYS A 173 28.97 9.62 -12.83
CA LYS A 173 29.53 8.27 -12.66
C LYS A 173 30.46 7.90 -13.85
N GLU A 174 29.99 8.08 -15.08
CA GLU A 174 30.80 7.79 -16.26
C GLU A 174 32.04 8.70 -16.35
N MET A 175 31.89 9.98 -16.00
CA MET A 175 33.02 10.92 -15.88
C MET A 175 34.05 10.48 -14.84
N TYR A 176 33.59 10.00 -13.66
CA TYR A 176 34.47 9.48 -12.62
C TYR A 176 35.28 8.27 -13.12
N ILE A 177 34.61 7.30 -13.75
CA ILE A 177 35.25 6.12 -14.31
C ILE A 177 36.22 6.49 -15.45
N GLY A 178 35.80 7.44 -16.31
CA GLY A 178 36.62 7.97 -17.41
C GLY A 178 37.93 8.58 -16.91
N ARG A 179 37.87 9.44 -15.88
CA ARG A 179 39.05 10.04 -15.23
C ARG A 179 39.95 8.99 -14.62
N TYR A 180 39.41 7.99 -13.95
CA TYR A 180 40.20 6.88 -13.42
C TYR A 180 41.04 6.17 -14.47
N TYR A 181 40.46 5.90 -15.67
CA TYR A 181 41.21 5.30 -16.77
C TYR A 181 42.21 6.29 -17.41
N PHE A 182 41.84 7.55 -17.51
CA PHE A 182 42.70 8.61 -18.06
C PHE A 182 43.98 8.76 -17.24
N ASP A 183 43.89 8.86 -15.92
CA ASP A 183 45.00 8.99 -14.99
C ASP A 183 45.98 7.81 -15.08
N ARG A 184 45.47 6.65 -15.48
CA ARG A 184 46.26 5.41 -15.69
C ARG A 184 46.74 5.26 -17.12
N LYS A 185 46.65 6.30 -17.94
CA LYS A 185 47.04 6.33 -19.35
C LYS A 185 46.37 5.27 -20.22
N LYS A 186 45.18 4.81 -19.79
CA LYS A 186 44.31 3.88 -20.53
C LYS A 186 43.32 4.69 -21.39
N TRP A 187 43.83 5.21 -22.54
CA TRP A 187 43.10 6.19 -23.35
C TRP A 187 41.82 5.65 -23.96
N ILE A 188 41.83 4.44 -24.52
CA ILE A 188 40.65 3.85 -25.18
C ILE A 188 39.48 3.66 -24.19
N PRO A 189 39.67 3.00 -23.03
CA PRO A 189 38.58 2.93 -22.03
C PRO A 189 38.12 4.31 -21.55
N ALA A 190 39.01 5.26 -21.34
CA ALA A 190 38.67 6.64 -20.93
C ALA A 190 37.78 7.33 -21.97
N ILE A 191 38.15 7.28 -23.24
CA ILE A 191 37.39 7.87 -24.36
C ILE A 191 35.99 7.22 -24.41
N ASN A 192 35.90 5.90 -24.28
CA ASN A 192 34.58 5.21 -24.32
C ASN A 192 33.64 5.67 -23.20
N ARG A 193 34.19 5.93 -21.99
CA ARG A 193 33.37 6.44 -20.86
C ARG A 193 32.95 7.91 -21.10
N PHE A 194 33.86 8.77 -21.55
CA PHE A 194 33.53 10.16 -21.83
C PHE A 194 32.53 10.35 -22.98
N ARG A 195 32.41 9.36 -23.88
CA ARG A 195 31.45 9.41 -25.00
C ARG A 195 30.02 9.01 -24.55
N THR A 196 29.86 8.42 -23.38
CA THR A 196 28.55 8.03 -22.83
C THR A 196 27.88 9.13 -21.99
N VAL A 197 28.64 10.19 -21.70
CA VAL A 197 28.15 11.42 -21.05
C VAL A 197 27.51 12.33 -22.08
#